data_248274dda733479508013604f6184754
#
_entry.id   248274dda733479508013604f6184754
#
_cell.length_a   1.000
_cell.length_b   1.000
_cell.length_c   1.000
_cell.angle_alpha   90.00
_cell.angle_beta   90.00
_cell.angle_gamma   90.00
#
_symmetry.space_group_name_H-M   'P 1'
#
loop_
_entity.id
_entity.type
_entity.pdbx_description
1 polymer ?
#
loop_
_entity_poly.entity_id
_entity_poly.type
_entity_poly.pdbx_seq_one_letter_code
_entity_poly.pdbx_strand_id
1 'polypeptide(L)'
;DRDIDVAAQDVRDRVATVLNRLPDEVDPPVISKFNNEDSPILTLAVSGDRSLRELTEIADKIVKVQIERSVGVGEVRLVGGLERAINIWIDADRLAAYQIPITAVRDAIQRQNADIPGGNVTSGPREQVLRTLGRITDPTAFNDLVITTVNGSPIRVRHIGRAEDGTKEQRSLSRLNGVPTVQLQV
;
A
#
# COMPACT_ATOMS: atom_id res chain seq x y z
N ASP A 1 14.58 32.39 15.92
CA ASP A 1 13.83 31.13 16.03
C ASP A 1 12.43 31.35 15.53
N ARG A 2 12.06 30.69 14.42
CA ARG A 2 10.70 30.69 13.89
C ARG A 2 9.99 29.46 14.41
N ASP A 3 8.74 29.62 14.85
CA ASP A 3 7.87 28.52 15.19
C ASP A 3 7.68 27.61 13.95
N ILE A 4 7.93 26.32 14.12
CA ILE A 4 7.87 25.32 13.06
C ILE A 4 6.45 25.20 12.47
N ASP A 5 5.43 25.51 13.27
CA ASP A 5 4.04 25.51 12.83
C ASP A 5 3.75 26.65 11.88
N VAL A 6 4.24 27.84 12.20
CA VAL A 6 4.14 29.01 11.31
C VAL A 6 4.92 28.80 10.03
N ALA A 7 6.14 28.25 10.12
CA ALA A 7 6.94 27.94 8.94
C ALA A 7 6.26 26.88 8.04
N ALA A 8 5.67 25.86 8.61
CA ALA A 8 4.94 24.83 7.85
C ALA A 8 3.70 25.41 7.15
N GLN A 9 3.01 26.36 7.79
CA GLN A 9 1.87 27.03 7.17
C GLN A 9 2.33 27.93 6.02
N ASP A 10 3.38 28.73 6.19
CA ASP A 10 3.96 29.55 5.13
C ASP A 10 4.36 28.69 3.90
N VAL A 11 4.91 27.50 4.13
CA VAL A 11 5.27 26.57 3.03
C VAL A 11 4.01 26.05 2.34
N ARG A 12 2.96 25.66 3.09
CA ARG A 12 1.69 25.20 2.48
C ARG A 12 1.07 26.27 1.60
N ASP A 13 1.04 27.51 2.10
CA ASP A 13 0.44 28.62 1.37
C ASP A 13 1.21 28.93 0.08
N ARG A 14 2.56 28.90 0.13
CA ARG A 14 3.39 29.11 -1.06
C ARG A 14 3.25 27.96 -2.06
N VAL A 15 3.19 26.72 -1.59
CA VAL A 15 2.98 25.55 -2.47
C VAL A 15 1.60 25.62 -3.11
N ALA A 16 0.55 25.98 -2.35
CA ALA A 16 -0.80 26.13 -2.89
C ALA A 16 -0.87 27.16 -4.04
N THR A 17 -0.07 28.23 -4.00
CA THR A 17 -0.05 29.25 -5.07
C THR A 17 0.56 28.74 -6.38
N VAL A 18 1.39 27.71 -6.33
CA VAL A 18 2.08 27.14 -7.53
C VAL A 18 1.46 25.84 -8.02
N LEU A 19 0.52 25.25 -7.27
CA LEU A 19 -0.17 24.02 -7.67
C LEU A 19 -0.79 24.11 -9.07
N ASN A 20 -1.44 25.24 -9.38
CA ASN A 20 -2.06 25.49 -10.68
C ASN A 20 -1.07 25.62 -11.85
N ARG A 21 0.23 25.63 -11.57
CA ARG A 21 1.31 25.67 -12.59
C ARG A 21 1.93 24.29 -12.83
N LEU A 22 1.56 23.30 -12.02
CA LEU A 22 1.99 21.92 -12.20
C LEU A 22 1.08 21.24 -13.22
N PRO A 23 1.59 20.27 -14.00
CA PRO A 23 0.75 19.45 -14.87
C PRO A 23 -0.32 18.72 -14.06
N ASP A 24 -1.51 18.52 -14.65
CA ASP A 24 -2.65 17.82 -14.01
C ASP A 24 -2.35 16.37 -13.60
N GLU A 25 -1.28 15.79 -14.14
CA GLU A 25 -0.83 14.41 -13.88
C GLU A 25 0.05 14.29 -12.62
N VAL A 26 0.39 15.41 -11.97
CA VAL A 26 1.25 15.40 -10.79
C VAL A 26 0.41 15.18 -9.53
N ASP A 27 0.81 14.18 -8.74
CA ASP A 27 0.20 13.98 -7.42
C ASP A 27 0.37 15.22 -6.53
N PRO A 28 -0.63 15.59 -5.72
CA PRO A 28 -0.54 16.72 -4.82
C PRO A 28 0.69 16.60 -3.90
N PRO A 29 1.51 17.65 -3.74
CA PRO A 29 2.69 17.61 -2.89
C PRO A 29 2.31 17.42 -1.44
N VAL A 30 2.99 16.48 -0.77
CA VAL A 30 2.82 16.23 0.66
C VAL A 30 3.83 17.07 1.44
N ILE A 31 3.34 17.95 2.30
CA ILE A 31 4.16 18.78 3.17
C ILE A 31 4.12 18.20 4.56
N SER A 32 5.23 17.68 5.03
CA SER A 32 5.41 17.15 6.37
C SER A 32 6.41 17.99 7.15
N LYS A 33 6.18 18.10 8.46
CA LYS A 33 7.17 18.65 9.39
C LYS A 33 8.20 17.54 9.69
N PHE A 34 9.45 17.89 9.67
CA PHE A 34 10.53 17.02 10.13
C PHE A 34 11.12 17.63 11.40
N ASN A 35 11.04 16.91 12.50
CA ASN A 35 11.69 17.27 13.74
C ASN A 35 12.87 16.32 13.98
N ASN A 36 14.03 16.84 14.35
CA ASN A 36 15.17 16.02 14.75
C ASN A 36 14.89 15.15 15.99
N GLU A 37 13.87 15.50 16.76
CA GLU A 37 13.39 14.73 17.90
C GLU A 37 12.63 13.46 17.49
N ASP A 38 12.24 13.34 16.20
CA ASP A 38 11.61 12.14 15.62
C ASP A 38 12.64 11.07 15.22
N SER A 39 13.90 11.21 15.67
CA SER A 39 14.91 10.19 15.45
C SER A 39 14.61 8.95 16.27
N PRO A 40 14.73 7.73 15.67
CA PRO A 40 14.47 6.50 16.41
C PRO A 40 15.38 6.38 17.64
N ILE A 41 14.79 6.17 18.79
CA ILE A 41 15.51 5.97 20.06
C ILE A 41 15.90 4.51 20.28
N LEU A 42 15.23 3.60 19.59
CA LEU A 42 15.45 2.17 19.70
C LEU A 42 15.36 1.52 18.33
N THR A 43 16.30 0.63 18.02
CA THR A 43 16.26 -0.22 16.83
C THR A 43 16.26 -1.67 17.25
N LEU A 44 15.22 -2.40 16.88
CA LEU A 44 15.07 -3.82 17.12
C LEU A 44 15.30 -4.59 15.81
N ALA A 45 16.15 -5.62 15.85
CA ALA A 45 16.37 -6.51 14.72
C ALA A 45 15.57 -7.80 14.91
N VAL A 46 14.74 -8.14 13.92
CA VAL A 46 14.01 -9.40 13.88
C VAL A 46 14.73 -10.33 12.93
N SER A 47 15.31 -11.40 13.46
CA SER A 47 16.08 -12.40 12.73
C SER A 47 15.70 -13.81 13.16
N GLY A 48 15.96 -14.81 12.32
CA GLY A 48 15.66 -16.20 12.60
C GLY A 48 15.86 -17.08 11.38
N ASP A 49 15.67 -18.38 11.54
CA ASP A 49 15.75 -19.38 10.46
C ASP A 49 14.44 -19.42 9.66
N ARG A 50 14.14 -18.29 9.03
CA ARG A 50 12.95 -18.09 8.18
C ARG A 50 13.30 -17.18 7.00
N SER A 51 12.48 -17.22 5.97
CA SER A 51 12.63 -16.30 4.84
C SER A 51 12.45 -14.84 5.29
N LEU A 52 13.13 -13.90 4.61
CA LEU A 52 13.00 -12.47 4.92
C LEU A 52 11.55 -11.99 4.80
N ARG A 53 10.77 -12.58 3.91
CA ARG A 53 9.34 -12.32 3.75
C ARG A 53 8.54 -12.72 5.00
N GLU A 54 8.76 -13.94 5.53
CA GLU A 54 8.10 -14.39 6.76
C GLU A 54 8.52 -13.55 7.97
N LEU A 55 9.83 -13.22 8.08
CA LEU A 55 10.32 -12.32 9.12
C LEU A 55 9.66 -10.93 9.02
N THR A 56 9.44 -10.44 7.80
CA THR A 56 8.73 -9.17 7.57
C THR A 56 7.29 -9.24 8.05
N GLU A 57 6.60 -10.32 7.75
CA GLU A 57 5.20 -10.51 8.18
C GLU A 57 5.09 -10.58 9.71
N ILE A 58 5.99 -11.32 10.36
CA ILE A 58 6.06 -11.38 11.83
C ILE A 58 6.37 -10.00 12.42
N ALA A 59 7.35 -9.30 11.85
CA ALA A 59 7.73 -7.96 12.29
C ALA A 59 6.58 -6.97 12.17
N ASP A 60 5.87 -6.96 11.04
CA ASP A 60 4.78 -6.03 10.75
C ASP A 60 3.50 -6.36 11.52
N LYS A 61 3.06 -7.64 11.51
CA LYS A 61 1.76 -8.04 12.07
C LYS A 61 1.77 -8.32 13.57
N ILE A 62 2.90 -8.71 14.12
CA ILE A 62 3.00 -9.11 15.52
C ILE A 62 3.85 -8.12 16.31
N VAL A 63 5.13 -7.97 15.96
CA VAL A 63 6.08 -7.22 16.79
C VAL A 63 5.75 -5.73 16.76
N LYS A 64 5.59 -5.16 15.58
CA LYS A 64 5.22 -3.75 15.38
C LYS A 64 3.95 -3.39 16.14
N VAL A 65 2.88 -4.18 15.97
CA VAL A 65 1.59 -3.94 16.62
C VAL A 65 1.70 -3.96 18.15
N GLN A 66 2.52 -4.85 18.70
CA GLN A 66 2.75 -4.91 20.15
C GLN A 66 3.51 -3.68 20.67
N ILE A 67 4.50 -3.22 19.91
CA ILE A 67 5.29 -2.03 20.29
C ILE A 67 4.44 -0.77 20.20
N GLU A 68 3.67 -0.59 19.12
CA GLU A 68 2.80 0.57 18.92
C GLU A 68 1.70 0.73 19.98
N ARG A 69 1.34 -0.37 20.67
CA ARG A 69 0.40 -0.33 21.80
C ARG A 69 1.02 0.15 23.11
N SER A 70 2.33 0.26 23.16
CA SER A 70 3.03 0.70 24.38
C SER A 70 2.89 2.20 24.56
N VAL A 71 2.69 2.63 25.82
CA VAL A 71 2.58 4.06 26.14
C VAL A 71 3.91 4.75 25.85
N GLY A 72 3.85 5.87 25.14
CA GLY A 72 5.02 6.68 24.80
C GLY A 72 5.63 6.35 23.43
N VAL A 73 5.11 5.35 22.71
CA VAL A 73 5.54 5.05 21.33
C VAL A 73 4.71 5.89 20.36
N GLY A 74 5.37 6.73 19.57
CA GLY A 74 4.73 7.57 18.56
C GLY A 74 4.56 6.86 17.22
N GLU A 75 5.62 6.22 16.73
CA GLU A 75 5.63 5.52 15.45
C GLU A 75 6.62 4.36 15.49
N VAL A 76 6.32 3.29 14.76
CA VAL A 76 7.26 2.19 14.52
C VAL A 76 7.44 2.01 13.02
N ARG A 77 8.68 2.22 12.55
CA ARG A 77 9.05 2.08 11.12
C ARG A 77 9.75 0.76 10.88
N LEU A 78 9.35 0.11 9.79
CA LEU A 78 9.95 -1.14 9.36
C LEU A 78 10.99 -0.86 8.26
N VAL A 79 12.20 -1.37 8.41
CA VAL A 79 13.32 -1.17 7.50
C VAL A 79 13.91 -2.52 7.09
N GLY A 80 14.23 -2.66 5.81
CA GLY A 80 14.90 -3.85 5.25
C GLY A 80 14.01 -5.05 5.01
N GLY A 81 12.69 -4.91 5.19
CA GLY A 81 11.72 -5.98 4.98
C GLY A 81 11.35 -6.21 3.52
N LEU A 82 10.73 -7.36 3.25
CA LEU A 82 10.06 -7.71 2.00
C LEU A 82 8.56 -7.80 2.25
N GLU A 83 7.86 -6.69 2.07
CA GLU A 83 6.41 -6.66 2.24
C GLU A 83 5.71 -7.45 1.13
N ARG A 84 4.77 -8.32 1.54
CA ARG A 84 3.96 -9.07 0.58
C ARG A 84 3.12 -8.14 -0.29
N ALA A 85 3.11 -8.41 -1.58
CA ALA A 85 2.27 -7.73 -2.56
C ALA A 85 1.80 -8.72 -3.63
N ILE A 86 0.63 -8.45 -4.20
CA ILE A 86 0.21 -9.13 -5.43
C ILE A 86 0.70 -8.31 -6.60
N ASN A 87 1.60 -8.87 -7.38
CA ASN A 87 2.16 -8.25 -8.57
C ASN A 87 1.33 -8.66 -9.78
N ILE A 88 0.85 -7.68 -10.52
CA ILE A 88 0.11 -7.90 -11.76
C ILE A 88 0.99 -7.45 -12.92
N TRP A 89 1.57 -8.42 -13.59
CA TRP A 89 2.43 -8.20 -14.76
C TRP A 89 1.57 -8.07 -16.00
N ILE A 90 1.66 -6.94 -16.67
CA ILE A 90 0.86 -6.63 -17.86
C ILE A 90 1.76 -6.67 -19.10
N ASP A 91 1.24 -7.31 -20.12
CA ASP A 91 1.86 -7.42 -21.43
C ASP A 91 1.41 -6.24 -22.31
N ALA A 92 2.35 -5.40 -22.70
CA ALA A 92 2.08 -4.18 -23.47
C ALA A 92 1.51 -4.49 -24.87
N ASP A 93 1.97 -5.57 -25.51
CA ASP A 93 1.51 -5.94 -26.85
C ASP A 93 0.06 -6.43 -26.80
N ARG A 94 -0.28 -7.19 -25.76
CA ARG A 94 -1.68 -7.62 -25.55
C ARG A 94 -2.60 -6.45 -25.21
N LEU A 95 -2.15 -5.47 -24.38
CA LEU A 95 -2.90 -4.26 -24.14
C LEU A 95 -3.20 -3.50 -25.45
N ALA A 96 -2.18 -3.35 -26.29
CA ALA A 96 -2.29 -2.69 -27.57
C ALA A 96 -3.25 -3.44 -28.51
N ALA A 97 -3.17 -4.78 -28.56
CA ALA A 97 -4.05 -5.63 -29.36
C ALA A 97 -5.55 -5.48 -28.97
N TYR A 98 -5.83 -5.32 -27.68
CA TYR A 98 -7.19 -5.10 -27.18
C TYR A 98 -7.57 -3.61 -27.12
N GLN A 99 -6.67 -2.69 -27.45
CA GLN A 99 -6.83 -1.23 -27.38
C GLN A 99 -7.24 -0.76 -25.97
N ILE A 100 -6.69 -1.38 -24.93
CA ILE A 100 -6.99 -1.06 -23.52
C ILE A 100 -5.90 -0.15 -22.99
N PRO A 101 -6.22 1.07 -22.53
CA PRO A 101 -5.23 1.92 -21.85
C PRO A 101 -4.89 1.34 -20.47
N ILE A 102 -3.63 1.50 -20.05
CA ILE A 102 -3.16 1.01 -18.73
C ILE A 102 -3.94 1.60 -17.56
N THR A 103 -4.42 2.83 -17.70
CA THR A 103 -5.28 3.50 -16.71
C THR A 103 -6.57 2.74 -16.45
N ALA A 104 -7.20 2.19 -17.50
CA ALA A 104 -8.41 1.38 -17.36
C ALA A 104 -8.15 0.09 -16.56
N VAL A 105 -6.96 -0.50 -16.71
CA VAL A 105 -6.54 -1.66 -15.90
C VAL A 105 -6.40 -1.27 -14.44
N ARG A 106 -5.67 -0.19 -14.13
CA ARG A 106 -5.50 0.32 -12.78
C ARG A 106 -6.86 0.59 -12.11
N ASP A 107 -7.73 1.32 -12.81
CA ASP A 107 -9.03 1.73 -12.27
C ASP A 107 -9.96 0.53 -12.06
N ALA A 108 -9.91 -0.48 -12.92
CA ALA A 108 -10.66 -1.71 -12.74
C ALA A 108 -10.20 -2.50 -11.50
N ILE A 109 -8.87 -2.63 -11.31
CA ILE A 109 -8.30 -3.30 -10.15
C ILE A 109 -8.67 -2.55 -8.86
N GLN A 110 -8.54 -1.23 -8.85
CA GLN A 110 -8.90 -0.41 -7.68
C GLN A 110 -10.36 -0.55 -7.30
N ARG A 111 -11.29 -0.49 -8.28
CA ARG A 111 -12.72 -0.65 -8.01
C ARG A 111 -13.09 -2.03 -7.46
N GLN A 112 -12.45 -3.09 -7.95
CA GLN A 112 -12.78 -4.47 -7.56
C GLN A 112 -12.04 -4.94 -6.30
N ASN A 113 -11.00 -4.23 -5.87
CA ASN A 113 -10.26 -4.52 -4.64
C ASN A 113 -10.63 -3.55 -3.49
N ALA A 114 -11.74 -2.86 -3.60
CA ALA A 114 -12.24 -1.98 -2.55
C ALA A 114 -13.20 -2.72 -1.62
N ASP A 115 -13.00 -2.57 -0.30
CA ASP A 115 -13.99 -2.96 0.69
C ASP A 115 -15.14 -1.95 0.64
N ILE A 116 -16.22 -2.31 -0.02
CA ILE A 116 -17.43 -1.48 -0.06
C ILE A 116 -18.31 -1.89 1.11
N PRO A 117 -18.59 -1.00 2.08
CA PRO A 117 -19.55 -1.30 3.15
C PRO A 117 -20.92 -1.56 2.51
N GLY A 118 -21.44 -2.77 2.66
CA GLY A 118 -22.69 -3.23 2.04
C GLY A 118 -23.97 -2.62 2.63
N GLY A 119 -23.83 -1.65 3.57
CA GLY A 119 -24.97 -1.04 4.26
C GLY A 119 -25.53 -1.91 5.40
N ASN A 120 -26.53 -1.39 6.05
CA ASN A 120 -27.22 -2.06 7.15
C ASN A 120 -28.58 -2.61 6.66
N VAL A 121 -28.86 -3.86 6.93
CA VAL A 121 -30.20 -4.44 6.75
C VAL A 121 -30.90 -4.48 8.10
N THR A 122 -31.97 -3.70 8.23
CA THR A 122 -32.80 -3.69 9.41
C THR A 122 -33.94 -4.70 9.23
N SER A 123 -33.94 -5.75 10.03
CA SER A 123 -35.02 -6.73 10.07
C SER A 123 -35.62 -6.78 11.49
N GLY A 124 -36.64 -6.01 11.73
CA GLY A 124 -37.28 -5.88 13.07
C GLY A 124 -36.34 -5.19 14.07
N PRO A 125 -36.20 -5.68 15.33
CA PRO A 125 -35.33 -5.08 16.33
C PRO A 125 -33.83 -5.44 16.16
N ARG A 126 -33.45 -6.11 15.08
CA ARG A 126 -32.07 -6.53 14.81
C ARG A 126 -31.52 -5.79 13.57
N GLU A 127 -30.44 -5.10 13.79
CA GLU A 127 -29.64 -4.49 12.72
C GLU A 127 -28.47 -5.42 12.39
N GLN A 128 -28.40 -5.88 11.13
CA GLN A 128 -27.31 -6.68 10.62
C GLN A 128 -26.48 -5.83 9.67
N VAL A 129 -25.20 -5.65 9.99
CA VAL A 129 -24.22 -5.00 9.11
C VAL A 129 -23.84 -5.98 8.01
N LEU A 130 -24.24 -5.70 6.77
CA LEU A 130 -23.75 -6.42 5.61
C LEU A 130 -22.33 -5.90 5.28
N ARG A 131 -21.34 -6.75 5.48
CA ARG A 131 -19.98 -6.49 5.03
C ARG A 131 -19.77 -7.26 3.73
N THR A 132 -19.67 -6.56 2.63
CA THR A 132 -19.25 -7.19 1.38
C THR A 132 -17.74 -7.37 1.46
N LEU A 133 -17.28 -8.62 1.59
CA LEU A 133 -15.85 -8.97 1.51
C LEU A 133 -15.39 -8.79 0.06
N GLY A 134 -15.17 -7.53 -0.35
CA GLY A 134 -14.73 -7.21 -1.70
C GLY A 134 -13.23 -7.41 -1.93
N ARG A 135 -12.47 -7.60 -0.83
CA ARG A 135 -11.01 -7.72 -0.93
C ARG A 135 -10.60 -9.13 -1.33
N ILE A 136 -9.97 -9.25 -2.48
CA ILE A 136 -9.46 -10.52 -2.99
C ILE A 136 -8.25 -10.93 -2.15
N THR A 137 -8.33 -12.09 -1.50
CA THR A 137 -7.25 -12.64 -0.67
C THR A 137 -6.41 -13.69 -1.40
N ASP A 138 -7.00 -14.35 -2.39
CA ASP A 138 -6.31 -15.35 -3.21
C ASP A 138 -5.63 -14.67 -4.40
N PRO A 139 -4.28 -14.79 -4.54
CA PRO A 139 -3.55 -14.24 -5.68
C PRO A 139 -4.06 -14.73 -7.03
N THR A 140 -4.52 -15.98 -7.11
CA THR A 140 -5.01 -16.57 -8.35
C THR A 140 -6.32 -15.95 -8.84
N ALA A 141 -7.17 -15.51 -7.90
CA ALA A 141 -8.44 -14.87 -8.21
C ALA A 141 -8.25 -13.51 -8.93
N PHE A 142 -7.10 -12.86 -8.76
CA PHE A 142 -6.79 -11.63 -9.53
C PHE A 142 -6.68 -11.89 -11.03
N ASN A 143 -6.34 -13.09 -11.47
CA ASN A 143 -6.31 -13.45 -12.90
C ASN A 143 -7.70 -13.44 -13.54
N ASP A 144 -8.74 -13.64 -12.75
CA ASP A 144 -10.12 -13.66 -13.20
C ASP A 144 -10.83 -12.29 -13.13
N LEU A 145 -10.17 -11.27 -12.59
CA LEU A 145 -10.69 -9.90 -12.57
C LEU A 145 -11.03 -9.42 -13.98
N VAL A 146 -12.23 -8.90 -14.15
CA VAL A 146 -12.68 -8.31 -15.41
C VAL A 146 -12.19 -6.87 -15.49
N ILE A 147 -11.37 -6.57 -16.48
CA ILE A 147 -10.83 -5.22 -16.71
C ILE A 147 -11.83 -4.37 -17.50
N THR A 148 -12.34 -4.92 -18.60
CA THR A 148 -13.30 -4.25 -19.46
C THR A 148 -14.05 -5.28 -20.29
N THR A 149 -15.02 -4.82 -21.09
CA THR A 149 -15.74 -5.66 -22.06
C THR A 149 -15.49 -5.13 -23.46
N VAL A 150 -15.00 -5.98 -24.36
CA VAL A 150 -14.74 -5.65 -25.76
C VAL A 150 -15.66 -6.53 -26.61
N ASN A 151 -16.47 -5.92 -27.47
CA ASN A 151 -17.43 -6.63 -28.33
C ASN A 151 -18.32 -7.63 -27.57
N GLY A 152 -18.79 -7.27 -26.37
CA GLY A 152 -19.61 -8.12 -25.51
C GLY A 152 -18.85 -9.23 -24.75
N SER A 153 -17.55 -9.39 -24.97
CA SER A 153 -16.72 -10.38 -24.30
C SER A 153 -15.91 -9.74 -23.16
N PRO A 154 -15.93 -10.30 -21.92
CA PRO A 154 -15.18 -9.77 -20.81
C PRO A 154 -13.67 -10.07 -20.97
N ILE A 155 -12.86 -9.02 -20.94
CA ILE A 155 -11.40 -9.11 -20.93
C ILE A 155 -10.94 -9.15 -19.46
N ARG A 156 -10.24 -10.21 -19.10
CA ARG A 156 -9.74 -10.47 -17.75
C ARG A 156 -8.24 -10.23 -17.68
N VAL A 157 -7.69 -10.10 -16.46
CA VAL A 157 -6.24 -9.97 -16.22
C VAL A 157 -5.45 -11.04 -16.96
N ARG A 158 -5.87 -12.31 -16.90
CA ARG A 158 -5.20 -13.43 -17.60
C ARG A 158 -5.10 -13.28 -19.13
N HIS A 159 -5.94 -12.46 -19.76
CA HIS A 159 -5.89 -12.21 -21.20
C HIS A 159 -4.82 -11.18 -21.57
N ILE A 160 -4.50 -10.28 -20.66
CA ILE A 160 -3.57 -9.15 -20.86
C ILE A 160 -2.29 -9.27 -20.01
N GLY A 161 -2.21 -10.28 -19.13
CA GLY A 161 -1.07 -10.45 -18.24
C GLY A 161 -1.24 -11.62 -17.28
N ARG A 162 -0.61 -11.52 -16.11
CA ARG A 162 -0.72 -12.48 -15.02
C ARG A 162 -0.60 -11.81 -13.67
N ALA A 163 -1.30 -12.33 -12.68
CA ALA A 163 -1.14 -11.97 -11.27
C ALA A 163 -0.38 -13.08 -10.55
N GLU A 164 0.55 -12.69 -9.69
CA GLU A 164 1.34 -13.61 -8.86
C GLU A 164 1.56 -13.06 -7.46
N ASP A 165 1.71 -13.96 -6.49
CA ASP A 165 2.09 -13.61 -5.12
C ASP A 165 3.58 -13.28 -5.08
N GLY A 166 3.90 -12.04 -4.75
CA GLY A 166 5.25 -11.52 -4.72
C GLY A 166 5.48 -10.59 -3.54
N THR A 167 6.40 -9.67 -3.73
CA THR A 167 6.73 -8.64 -2.76
C THR A 167 6.72 -7.27 -3.43
N LYS A 168 6.51 -6.23 -2.63
CA LYS A 168 6.81 -4.86 -3.07
C LYS A 168 8.28 -4.75 -3.43
N GLU A 169 8.60 -3.76 -4.24
CA GLU A 169 9.99 -3.40 -4.51
C GLU A 169 10.74 -3.09 -3.21
N GLN A 170 11.86 -3.77 -3.00
CA GLN A 170 12.68 -3.56 -1.82
C GLN A 170 13.46 -2.24 -1.93
N ARG A 171 13.10 -1.26 -1.10
CA ARG A 171 13.73 0.08 -1.10
C ARG A 171 14.79 0.25 -0.04
N SER A 172 14.86 -0.65 0.94
CA SER A 172 15.83 -0.61 2.02
C SER A 172 16.35 -2.00 2.32
N LEU A 173 17.61 -2.07 2.74
CA LEU A 173 18.28 -3.31 3.17
C LEU A 173 18.71 -3.18 4.60
N SER A 174 18.47 -4.22 5.38
CA SER A 174 18.97 -4.34 6.75
C SER A 174 19.70 -5.66 6.94
N ARG A 175 20.80 -5.63 7.66
CA ARG A 175 21.60 -6.81 7.97
C ARG A 175 22.05 -6.79 9.43
N LEU A 176 21.96 -7.93 10.08
CA LEU A 176 22.55 -8.17 11.39
C LEU A 176 23.67 -9.20 11.23
N ASN A 177 24.91 -8.82 11.54
CA ASN A 177 26.09 -9.68 11.36
C ASN A 177 26.24 -10.26 9.94
N GLY A 178 25.90 -9.46 8.93
CA GLY A 178 25.96 -9.87 7.52
C GLY A 178 24.73 -10.64 7.00
N VAL A 179 23.84 -11.09 7.87
CA VAL A 179 22.61 -11.83 7.51
C VAL A 179 21.46 -10.84 7.28
N PRO A 180 20.69 -10.99 6.18
CA PRO A 180 19.49 -10.17 5.95
C PRO A 180 18.53 -10.27 7.13
N THR A 181 18.00 -9.13 7.57
CA THR A 181 17.12 -9.03 8.71
C THR A 181 16.08 -7.91 8.50
N VAL A 182 15.07 -7.89 9.33
CA VAL A 182 14.10 -6.80 9.39
C VAL A 182 14.38 -5.98 10.64
N GLN A 183 14.42 -4.66 10.50
CA GLN A 183 14.56 -3.75 11.62
C GLN A 183 13.26 -2.99 11.87
N LEU A 184 12.95 -2.81 13.14
CA LEU A 184 11.91 -1.93 13.64
C LEU A 184 12.58 -0.76 14.36
N GLN A 185 12.32 0.44 13.85
CA GLN A 185 12.79 1.69 14.44
C GLN A 185 11.63 2.32 15.21
N VAL A 186 11.88 2.58 16.48
CA VAL A 186 10.89 3.09 17.44
C VAL A 186 11.27 4.49 17.87
#